data_4bfdf50e235ec295a6d452400168f7b3
#
_entry.id   4bfdf50e235ec295a6d452400168f7b3
#
_cell.length_a   1.000
_cell.length_b   1.000
_cell.length_c   1.000
_cell.angle_alpha   90.00
_cell.angle_beta   90.00
_cell.angle_gamma   90.00
#
_symmetry.space_group_name_H-M   'P 1'
#
loop_
_entity.id
_entity.type
_entity.pdbx_description
1 polymer ?
#
loop_
_entity_poly.entity_id
_entity_poly.type
_entity_poly.pdbx_seq_one_letter_code
_entity_poly.pdbx_strand_id
1 'polypeptide(L)'
;TTTQPGTATRPGTTTQPGNNMGVDLRQRMRMAWLNHITLVKFYLISFFENLSGQNAWKDAVYKNAEEILAIFAQYYPASAMQRFCKLFMEHLRLTDEVAAGLKADPAFSGAAMENWYINAEEIASFLSRQTPAYNETELRKMFYDHLDMERQQMEAYLDGDYVTDIEIYLRSQQNMIELADFLTSGLLAR
;
A
#
# COMPACT_ATOMS: atom_id res chain seq x y z
N THR A 1 42.41 50.13 19.71
CA THR A 1 41.00 50.09 19.27
C THR A 1 40.78 48.88 18.38
N THR A 2 40.27 47.82 19.00
CA THR A 2 39.96 46.55 18.33
C THR A 2 38.45 46.48 18.12
N THR A 3 38.03 46.48 16.86
CA THR A 3 36.62 46.35 16.47
C THR A 3 36.26 44.89 16.33
N GLN A 4 35.24 44.44 17.04
CA GLN A 4 34.68 43.07 16.99
C GLN A 4 33.68 42.99 15.81
N PRO A 5 33.67 41.86 15.03
CA PRO A 5 32.69 41.70 13.97
C PRO A 5 31.33 41.21 14.55
N GLY A 6 30.26 41.83 14.06
CA GLY A 6 28.90 41.54 14.47
C GLY A 6 28.43 40.14 14.02
N THR A 7 27.76 39.45 14.93
CA THR A 7 27.06 38.19 14.71
C THR A 7 25.83 38.41 13.82
N ALA A 8 25.86 37.87 12.62
CA ALA A 8 24.69 37.82 11.75
C ALA A 8 23.67 36.78 12.29
N THR A 9 22.52 37.27 12.71
CA THR A 9 21.36 36.43 13.10
C THR A 9 20.75 35.80 11.85
N ARG A 10 20.79 34.47 11.80
CA ARG A 10 20.16 33.66 10.76
C ARG A 10 18.63 33.77 10.89
N PRO A 11 17.87 34.08 9.81
CA PRO A 11 16.41 34.07 9.89
C PRO A 11 15.88 32.67 10.27
N GLY A 12 15.16 32.58 11.38
CA GLY A 12 14.46 31.39 11.78
C GLY A 12 13.35 31.09 10.78
N THR A 13 13.40 29.94 10.10
CA THR A 13 12.29 29.39 9.33
C THR A 13 11.17 29.01 10.29
N THR A 14 10.17 29.88 10.44
CA THR A 14 8.90 29.54 11.09
C THR A 14 8.11 28.62 10.15
N THR A 15 8.27 27.32 10.30
CA THR A 15 7.39 26.33 9.68
C THR A 15 6.01 26.42 10.35
N GLN A 16 4.97 26.75 9.55
CA GLN A 16 3.60 26.81 10.04
C GLN A 16 3.10 25.41 10.47
N PRO A 17 2.37 25.28 11.60
CA PRO A 17 1.93 23.99 12.14
C PRO A 17 1.11 23.13 11.17
N GLY A 18 0.32 23.75 10.28
CA GLY A 18 -0.51 23.03 9.27
C GLY A 18 0.32 22.33 8.18
N ASN A 19 1.51 22.88 7.85
CA ASN A 19 2.39 22.26 6.85
C ASN A 19 3.07 21.01 7.39
N ASN A 20 3.33 20.95 8.70
CA ASN A 20 3.95 19.79 9.35
C ASN A 20 3.02 18.58 9.42
N MET A 21 1.72 18.76 9.66
CA MET A 21 0.75 17.65 9.70
C MET A 21 0.58 16.96 8.35
N GLY A 22 0.52 17.75 7.26
CA GLY A 22 0.41 17.19 5.91
C GLY A 22 1.67 16.43 5.49
N VAL A 23 2.85 16.91 5.86
CA VAL A 23 4.14 16.24 5.61
C VAL A 23 4.22 14.94 6.41
N ASP A 24 3.84 14.96 7.70
CA ASP A 24 3.83 13.77 8.56
C ASP A 24 2.87 12.69 8.03
N LEU A 25 1.63 13.05 7.68
CA LEU A 25 0.67 12.12 7.11
C LEU A 25 1.20 11.46 5.83
N ARG A 26 1.78 12.26 4.93
CA ARG A 26 2.34 11.75 3.68
C ARG A 26 3.48 10.75 3.91
N GLN A 27 4.39 11.07 4.83
CA GLN A 27 5.50 10.17 5.16
C GLN A 27 5.00 8.86 5.79
N ARG A 28 4.05 8.94 6.72
CA ARG A 28 3.44 7.76 7.34
C ARG A 28 2.71 6.90 6.31
N MET A 29 1.92 7.51 5.43
CA MET A 29 1.19 6.81 4.38
C MET A 29 2.15 6.11 3.41
N ARG A 30 3.16 6.82 2.90
CA ARG A 30 4.19 6.22 2.03
C ARG A 30 4.90 5.05 2.69
N MET A 31 5.32 5.21 3.95
CA MET A 31 6.00 4.14 4.69
C MET A 31 5.10 2.92 4.88
N ALA A 32 3.84 3.12 5.27
CA ALA A 32 2.89 2.04 5.49
C ALA A 32 2.62 1.24 4.22
N TRP A 33 2.44 1.90 3.07
CA TRP A 33 2.19 1.22 1.78
C TRP A 33 3.46 0.59 1.19
N LEU A 34 4.64 1.19 1.34
CA LEU A 34 5.91 0.56 0.95
C LEU A 34 6.21 -0.68 1.80
N ASN A 35 5.95 -0.61 3.11
CA ASN A 35 6.06 -1.77 3.98
C ASN A 35 5.08 -2.87 3.55
N HIS A 36 3.86 -2.51 3.14
CA HIS A 36 2.86 -3.46 2.67
C HIS A 36 3.40 -4.35 1.57
N ILE A 37 3.78 -3.76 0.44
CA ILE A 37 4.30 -4.55 -0.70
C ILE A 37 5.60 -5.28 -0.39
N THR A 38 6.45 -4.72 0.49
CA THR A 38 7.69 -5.38 0.92
C THR A 38 7.40 -6.64 1.74
N LEU A 39 6.48 -6.54 2.70
CA LEU A 39 6.08 -7.68 3.54
C LEU A 39 5.34 -8.74 2.74
N VAL A 40 4.44 -8.33 1.83
CA VAL A 40 3.76 -9.24 0.90
C VAL A 40 4.79 -9.97 0.04
N LYS A 41 5.78 -9.27 -0.52
CA LYS A 41 6.86 -9.89 -1.32
C LYS A 41 7.59 -10.99 -0.55
N PHE A 42 8.04 -10.71 0.67
CA PHE A 42 8.74 -11.70 1.49
C PHE A 42 7.82 -12.84 1.94
N TYR A 43 6.56 -12.54 2.22
CA TYR A 43 5.56 -13.57 2.51
C TYR A 43 5.37 -14.52 1.32
N LEU A 44 5.17 -13.98 0.11
CA LEU A 44 4.97 -14.77 -1.10
C LEU A 44 6.19 -15.65 -1.43
N ILE A 45 7.40 -15.11 -1.32
CA ILE A 45 8.64 -15.92 -1.45
C ILE A 45 8.65 -17.05 -0.43
N SER A 46 8.37 -16.74 0.85
CA SER A 46 8.30 -17.76 1.89
C SER A 46 7.25 -18.83 1.62
N PHE A 47 6.10 -18.44 1.06
CA PHE A 47 5.01 -19.33 0.70
C PHE A 47 5.38 -20.22 -0.49
N PHE A 48 5.97 -19.65 -1.55
CA PHE A 48 6.37 -20.41 -2.74
C PHE A 48 7.46 -21.43 -2.43
N GLU A 49 8.43 -21.05 -1.60
CA GLU A 49 9.56 -21.89 -1.19
C GLU A 49 9.28 -22.79 0.01
N ASN A 50 8.07 -22.75 0.60
CA ASN A 50 7.68 -23.49 1.80
C ASN A 50 8.65 -23.26 2.99
N LEU A 51 9.09 -22.02 3.20
CA LEU A 51 10.01 -21.69 4.28
C LEU A 51 9.34 -21.73 5.65
N SER A 52 10.08 -22.13 6.69
CA SER A 52 9.58 -22.20 8.07
C SER A 52 9.11 -20.87 8.65
N GLY A 53 9.59 -19.73 8.12
CA GLY A 53 9.19 -18.38 8.52
C GLY A 53 7.91 -17.86 7.89
N GLN A 54 7.24 -18.62 7.03
CA GLN A 54 6.06 -18.17 6.28
C GLN A 54 4.97 -17.55 7.16
N ASN A 55 4.61 -18.19 8.26
CA ASN A 55 3.56 -17.68 9.15
C ASN A 55 3.96 -16.34 9.80
N ALA A 56 5.22 -16.16 10.18
CA ALA A 56 5.70 -14.90 10.74
C ALA A 56 5.63 -13.74 9.71
N TRP A 57 5.93 -14.01 8.43
CA TRP A 57 5.75 -13.03 7.37
C TRP A 57 4.27 -12.71 7.13
N LYS A 58 3.40 -13.72 7.13
CA LYS A 58 1.96 -13.54 7.03
C LYS A 58 1.41 -12.65 8.16
N ASP A 59 1.78 -12.95 9.40
CA ASP A 59 1.38 -12.15 10.56
C ASP A 59 1.86 -10.69 10.44
N ALA A 60 3.07 -10.48 9.91
CA ALA A 60 3.59 -9.14 9.66
C ALA A 60 2.80 -8.37 8.60
N VAL A 61 2.32 -9.03 7.53
CA VAL A 61 1.42 -8.44 6.51
C VAL A 61 0.11 -7.98 7.15
N TYR A 62 -0.53 -8.84 7.97
CA TYR A 62 -1.78 -8.48 8.64
C TYR A 62 -1.60 -7.35 9.65
N LYS A 63 -0.50 -7.34 10.40
CA LYS A 63 -0.17 -6.23 11.30
C LYS A 63 0.04 -4.91 10.54
N ASN A 64 0.72 -4.95 9.42
CA ASN A 64 0.87 -3.76 8.58
C ASN A 64 -0.48 -3.26 8.03
N ALA A 65 -1.40 -4.16 7.67
CA ALA A 65 -2.75 -3.76 7.28
C ALA A 65 -3.47 -3.01 8.41
N GLU A 66 -3.32 -3.44 9.67
CA GLU A 66 -3.85 -2.72 10.83
C GLU A 66 -3.21 -1.32 10.97
N GLU A 67 -1.91 -1.16 10.69
CA GLU A 67 -1.21 0.13 10.68
C GLU A 67 -1.77 1.06 9.60
N ILE A 68 -2.03 0.56 8.39
CA ILE A 68 -2.69 1.32 7.30
C ILE A 68 -4.08 1.75 7.73
N LEU A 69 -4.90 0.83 8.26
CA LEU A 69 -6.25 1.11 8.74
C LEU A 69 -6.26 2.16 9.86
N ALA A 70 -5.27 2.14 10.77
CA ALA A 70 -5.13 3.10 11.86
C ALA A 70 -4.86 4.54 11.35
N ILE A 71 -4.25 4.72 10.18
CA ILE A 71 -4.10 6.02 9.55
C ILE A 71 -5.50 6.56 9.14
N PHE A 72 -6.30 5.75 8.47
CA PHE A 72 -7.65 6.14 8.03
C PHE A 72 -8.63 6.33 9.18
N ALA A 73 -8.44 5.62 10.29
CA ALA A 73 -9.29 5.75 11.49
C ALA A 73 -9.25 7.15 12.12
N GLN A 74 -8.26 7.98 11.79
CA GLN A 74 -8.20 9.37 12.21
C GLN A 74 -9.15 10.27 11.39
N TYR A 75 -9.67 9.79 10.26
CA TYR A 75 -10.46 10.55 9.30
C TYR A 75 -11.86 9.97 9.09
N TYR A 76 -12.07 8.67 9.35
CA TYR A 76 -13.32 7.98 9.07
C TYR A 76 -14.04 7.58 10.37
N PRO A 77 -15.38 7.62 10.39
CA PRO A 77 -16.15 7.15 11.55
C PRO A 77 -16.01 5.63 11.73
N ALA A 78 -16.24 5.17 12.95
CA ALA A 78 -16.07 3.76 13.34
C ALA A 78 -16.85 2.77 12.43
N SER A 79 -18.06 3.12 12.00
CA SER A 79 -18.87 2.29 11.10
C SER A 79 -18.22 2.14 9.71
N ALA A 80 -17.63 3.21 9.18
CA ALA A 80 -16.87 3.16 7.93
C ALA A 80 -15.61 2.32 8.09
N MET A 81 -14.90 2.47 9.20
CA MET A 81 -13.69 1.67 9.48
C MET A 81 -13.99 0.17 9.61
N GLN A 82 -15.14 -0.22 10.18
CA GLN A 82 -15.57 -1.63 10.20
C GLN A 82 -15.74 -2.20 8.78
N ARG A 83 -16.31 -1.43 7.86
CA ARG A 83 -16.45 -1.86 6.46
C ARG A 83 -15.10 -1.91 5.76
N PHE A 84 -14.25 -0.89 5.95
CA PHE A 84 -12.93 -0.85 5.34
C PHE A 84 -12.04 -2.01 5.82
N CYS A 85 -12.05 -2.30 7.12
CA CYS A 85 -11.33 -3.44 7.68
C CYS A 85 -11.76 -4.75 7.01
N LYS A 86 -13.07 -5.00 6.85
CA LYS A 86 -13.56 -6.20 6.17
C LYS A 86 -13.06 -6.31 4.73
N LEU A 87 -13.12 -5.21 3.98
CA LEU A 87 -12.64 -5.18 2.59
C LEU A 87 -11.14 -5.44 2.51
N PHE A 88 -10.35 -4.84 3.40
CA PHE A 88 -8.90 -4.98 3.36
C PHE A 88 -8.44 -6.36 3.83
N MET A 89 -9.05 -6.94 4.87
CA MET A 89 -8.76 -8.31 5.28
C MET A 89 -9.18 -9.34 4.22
N GLU A 90 -10.28 -9.09 3.51
CA GLU A 90 -10.71 -9.91 2.37
C GLU A 90 -9.71 -9.81 1.21
N HIS A 91 -9.15 -8.62 0.96
CA HIS A 91 -8.10 -8.42 -0.02
C HIS A 91 -6.89 -9.34 0.26
N LEU A 92 -6.39 -9.36 1.50
CA LEU A 92 -5.27 -10.22 1.88
C LEU A 92 -5.60 -11.71 1.76
N ARG A 93 -6.82 -12.11 2.12
CA ARG A 93 -7.29 -13.49 1.97
C ARG A 93 -7.32 -13.91 0.50
N LEU A 94 -7.76 -13.03 -0.38
CA LEU A 94 -7.80 -13.28 -1.83
C LEU A 94 -6.39 -13.32 -2.43
N THR A 95 -5.45 -12.51 -1.95
CA THR A 95 -4.02 -12.63 -2.30
C THR A 95 -3.48 -14.02 -1.99
N ASP A 96 -3.80 -14.58 -0.81
CA ASP A 96 -3.42 -15.96 -0.45
C ASP A 96 -4.00 -16.99 -1.43
N GLU A 97 -5.27 -16.86 -1.82
CA GLU A 97 -5.93 -17.79 -2.73
C GLU A 97 -5.36 -17.69 -4.16
N VAL A 98 -5.08 -16.49 -4.64
CA VAL A 98 -4.45 -16.27 -5.94
C VAL A 98 -3.04 -16.86 -5.94
N ALA A 99 -2.23 -16.61 -4.91
CA ALA A 99 -0.90 -17.17 -4.78
C ALA A 99 -0.91 -18.71 -4.76
N ALA A 100 -1.86 -19.30 -4.02
CA ALA A 100 -2.03 -20.75 -3.97
C ALA A 100 -2.46 -21.32 -5.33
N GLY A 101 -3.35 -20.64 -6.05
CA GLY A 101 -3.78 -21.00 -7.39
C GLY A 101 -2.63 -21.01 -8.38
N LEU A 102 -1.86 -19.91 -8.45
CA LEU A 102 -0.69 -19.78 -9.34
C LEU A 102 0.42 -20.79 -9.02
N LYS A 103 0.64 -21.08 -7.73
CA LYS A 103 1.60 -22.12 -7.30
C LYS A 103 1.20 -23.52 -7.77
N ALA A 104 -0.10 -23.80 -7.82
CA ALA A 104 -0.63 -25.09 -8.25
C ALA A 104 -0.73 -25.21 -9.77
N ASP A 105 -1.04 -24.13 -10.48
CA ASP A 105 -1.20 -24.05 -11.93
C ASP A 105 -0.79 -22.65 -12.44
N PRO A 106 0.31 -22.54 -13.20
CA PRO A 106 0.74 -21.26 -13.76
C PRO A 106 -0.29 -20.57 -14.67
N ALA A 107 -1.23 -21.33 -15.24
CA ALA A 107 -2.33 -20.80 -16.06
C ALA A 107 -3.58 -20.44 -15.24
N PHE A 108 -3.46 -20.38 -13.88
CA PHE A 108 -4.58 -20.11 -12.99
C PHE A 108 -5.27 -18.79 -13.31
N SER A 109 -6.57 -18.88 -13.58
CA SER A 109 -7.47 -17.75 -13.87
C SER A 109 -8.85 -17.93 -13.22
N GLY A 110 -8.89 -18.65 -12.11
CA GLY A 110 -10.13 -19.03 -11.44
C GLY A 110 -10.84 -17.89 -10.71
N ALA A 111 -11.95 -18.23 -10.06
CA ALA A 111 -12.82 -17.29 -9.36
C ALA A 111 -12.08 -16.43 -8.29
N ALA A 112 -11.00 -16.93 -7.67
CA ALA A 112 -10.22 -16.16 -6.72
C ALA A 112 -9.54 -14.95 -7.39
N MET A 113 -9.01 -15.12 -8.60
CA MET A 113 -8.43 -14.03 -9.39
C MET A 113 -9.49 -12.95 -9.72
N GLU A 114 -10.65 -13.38 -10.21
CA GLU A 114 -11.76 -12.46 -10.50
C GLU A 114 -12.22 -11.71 -9.24
N ASN A 115 -12.44 -12.43 -8.15
CA ASN A 115 -12.85 -11.84 -6.87
C ASN A 115 -11.81 -10.87 -6.30
N TRP A 116 -10.52 -11.08 -6.54
CA TRP A 116 -9.45 -10.20 -6.10
C TRP A 116 -9.54 -8.81 -6.77
N TYR A 117 -9.81 -8.77 -8.08
CA TYR A 117 -10.05 -7.51 -8.80
C TYR A 117 -11.38 -6.85 -8.40
N ILE A 118 -12.45 -7.64 -8.21
CA ILE A 118 -13.74 -7.13 -7.70
C ILE A 118 -13.56 -6.49 -6.32
N ASN A 119 -12.80 -7.13 -5.43
CA ASN A 119 -12.51 -6.57 -4.11
C ASN A 119 -11.74 -5.25 -4.20
N ALA A 120 -10.76 -5.13 -5.10
CA ALA A 120 -10.04 -3.87 -5.33
C ALA A 120 -10.98 -2.75 -5.81
N GLU A 121 -11.94 -3.07 -6.70
CA GLU A 121 -12.98 -2.14 -7.12
C GLU A 121 -13.89 -1.72 -5.96
N GLU A 122 -14.29 -2.67 -5.10
CA GLU A 122 -15.08 -2.37 -3.91
C GLU A 122 -14.33 -1.45 -2.94
N ILE A 123 -13.01 -1.63 -2.76
CA ILE A 123 -12.16 -0.75 -1.95
C ILE A 123 -12.12 0.65 -2.55
N ALA A 124 -11.88 0.79 -3.85
CA ALA A 124 -11.86 2.08 -4.54
C ALA A 124 -13.19 2.82 -4.40
N SER A 125 -14.28 2.13 -4.66
CA SER A 125 -15.65 2.66 -4.55
C SER A 125 -16.01 3.02 -3.10
N PHE A 126 -15.57 2.24 -2.13
CA PHE A 126 -15.77 2.57 -0.71
C PHE A 126 -15.00 3.84 -0.33
N LEU A 127 -13.72 3.94 -0.66
CA LEU A 127 -12.87 5.08 -0.30
C LEU A 127 -13.36 6.38 -0.94
N SER A 128 -13.77 6.37 -2.22
CA SER A 128 -14.30 7.55 -2.90
C SER A 128 -15.62 8.03 -2.32
N ARG A 129 -16.48 7.12 -1.86
CA ARG A 129 -17.71 7.50 -1.12
C ARG A 129 -17.39 8.12 0.26
N GLN A 130 -16.33 7.68 0.94
CA GLN A 130 -15.93 8.26 2.21
C GLN A 130 -15.19 9.60 2.06
N THR A 131 -14.52 9.80 0.94
CA THR A 131 -13.72 11.00 0.67
C THR A 131 -14.04 11.49 -0.74
N PRO A 132 -14.98 12.46 -0.91
CA PRO A 132 -15.39 12.94 -2.22
C PRO A 132 -14.28 13.58 -3.08
N ALA A 133 -13.12 13.90 -2.48
CA ALA A 133 -11.94 14.36 -3.20
C ALA A 133 -11.23 13.24 -3.99
N TYR A 134 -11.54 11.97 -3.74
CA TYR A 134 -11.01 10.87 -4.53
C TYR A 134 -11.79 10.68 -5.83
N ASN A 135 -11.11 10.75 -6.96
CA ASN A 135 -11.65 10.28 -8.22
C ASN A 135 -11.69 8.75 -8.19
N GLU A 136 -12.90 8.16 -8.20
CA GLU A 136 -13.08 6.71 -8.10
C GLU A 136 -12.42 5.94 -9.26
N THR A 137 -12.51 6.47 -10.48
CA THR A 137 -11.92 5.83 -11.67
C THR A 137 -10.40 5.79 -11.59
N GLU A 138 -9.78 6.88 -11.13
CA GLU A 138 -8.33 6.97 -10.94
C GLU A 138 -7.87 6.05 -9.82
N LEU A 139 -8.57 6.05 -8.68
CA LEU A 139 -8.25 5.19 -7.55
C LEU A 139 -8.38 3.70 -7.90
N ARG A 140 -9.46 3.32 -8.63
CA ARG A 140 -9.63 1.95 -9.15
C ARG A 140 -8.49 1.55 -10.06
N LYS A 141 -8.07 2.44 -10.97
CA LYS A 141 -6.92 2.18 -11.84
C LYS A 141 -5.66 1.93 -11.03
N MET A 142 -5.37 2.75 -10.02
CA MET A 142 -4.18 2.58 -9.18
C MET A 142 -4.17 1.22 -8.45
N PHE A 143 -5.33 0.78 -7.92
CA PHE A 143 -5.44 -0.55 -7.32
C PHE A 143 -5.29 -1.67 -8.35
N TYR A 144 -5.84 -1.53 -9.55
CA TYR A 144 -5.68 -2.53 -10.60
C TYR A 144 -4.22 -2.63 -11.06
N ASP A 145 -3.54 -1.48 -11.25
CA ASP A 145 -2.11 -1.45 -11.59
C ASP A 145 -1.27 -2.17 -10.50
N HIS A 146 -1.65 -2.01 -9.22
CA HIS A 146 -1.03 -2.74 -8.12
C HIS A 146 -1.24 -4.26 -8.24
N LEU A 147 -2.47 -4.72 -8.43
CA LEU A 147 -2.78 -6.15 -8.57
C LEU A 147 -2.10 -6.76 -9.79
N ASP A 148 -2.09 -6.05 -10.93
CA ASP A 148 -1.41 -6.50 -12.14
C ASP A 148 0.09 -6.70 -11.91
N MET A 149 0.74 -5.76 -11.21
CA MET A 149 2.16 -5.89 -10.86
C MET A 149 2.40 -7.01 -9.85
N GLU A 150 1.55 -7.18 -8.86
CA GLU A 150 1.69 -8.25 -7.86
C GLU A 150 1.51 -9.63 -8.51
N ARG A 151 0.51 -9.80 -9.39
CA ARG A 151 0.31 -11.01 -10.17
C ARG A 151 1.53 -11.31 -11.07
N GLN A 152 2.01 -10.33 -11.83
CA GLN A 152 3.17 -10.50 -12.69
C GLN A 152 4.43 -10.86 -11.89
N GLN A 153 4.61 -10.33 -10.68
CA GLN A 153 5.71 -10.72 -9.80
C GLN A 153 5.60 -12.19 -9.36
N MET A 154 4.38 -12.64 -8.99
CA MET A 154 4.14 -14.05 -8.62
C MET A 154 4.47 -14.98 -9.80
N GLU A 155 3.96 -14.65 -10.99
CA GLU A 155 4.19 -15.42 -12.22
C GLU A 155 5.69 -15.48 -12.57
N ALA A 156 6.38 -14.33 -12.63
CA ALA A 156 7.82 -14.28 -12.92
C ALA A 156 8.66 -15.05 -11.89
N TYR A 157 8.31 -14.94 -10.61
CA TYR A 157 8.99 -15.67 -9.55
C TYR A 157 8.83 -17.19 -9.70
N LEU A 158 7.62 -17.67 -9.97
CA LEU A 158 7.31 -19.09 -10.15
C LEU A 158 7.96 -19.67 -11.42
N ASP A 159 8.12 -18.86 -12.45
CA ASP A 159 8.84 -19.21 -13.69
C ASP A 159 10.37 -19.19 -13.53
N GLY A 160 10.89 -18.74 -12.38
CA GLY A 160 12.32 -18.58 -12.12
C GLY A 160 12.95 -17.37 -12.80
N ASP A 161 12.15 -16.47 -13.37
CA ASP A 161 12.62 -15.20 -13.93
C ASP A 161 12.72 -14.12 -12.85
N TYR A 162 13.70 -14.29 -11.97
CA TYR A 162 13.94 -13.39 -10.85
C TYR A 162 14.36 -11.98 -11.28
N VAL A 163 14.89 -11.81 -12.49
CA VAL A 163 15.26 -10.48 -13.02
C VAL A 163 13.99 -9.68 -13.30
N THR A 164 13.07 -10.24 -14.07
CA THR A 164 11.76 -9.61 -14.34
C THR A 164 10.96 -9.37 -13.06
N ASP A 165 10.95 -10.32 -12.12
CA ASP A 165 10.31 -10.17 -10.83
C ASP A 165 10.84 -8.94 -10.05
N ILE A 166 12.16 -8.76 -9.97
CA ILE A 166 12.79 -7.62 -9.30
C ILE A 166 12.44 -6.31 -10.02
N GLU A 167 12.50 -6.27 -11.35
CA GLU A 167 12.14 -5.08 -12.12
C GLU A 167 10.68 -4.64 -11.89
N ILE A 168 9.76 -5.60 -11.82
CA ILE A 168 8.35 -5.32 -11.52
C ILE A 168 8.20 -4.83 -10.08
N TYR A 169 8.90 -5.44 -9.12
CA TYR A 169 8.88 -4.99 -7.72
C TYR A 169 9.35 -3.54 -7.58
N LEU A 170 10.41 -3.14 -8.25
CA LEU A 170 10.88 -1.75 -8.22
C LEU A 170 9.85 -0.76 -8.82
N ARG A 171 9.14 -1.17 -9.87
CA ARG A 171 8.02 -0.38 -10.41
C ARG A 171 6.83 -0.31 -9.45
N SER A 172 6.53 -1.41 -8.76
CA SER A 172 5.44 -1.45 -7.77
C SER A 172 5.70 -0.52 -6.58
N GLN A 173 6.96 -0.31 -6.19
CA GLN A 173 7.31 0.68 -5.15
C GLN A 173 6.91 2.10 -5.58
N GLN A 174 7.17 2.48 -6.85
CA GLN A 174 6.77 3.79 -7.37
C GLN A 174 5.24 3.93 -7.39
N ASN A 175 4.53 2.91 -7.85
CA ASN A 175 3.06 2.88 -7.84
C ASN A 175 2.50 3.05 -6.41
N MET A 176 3.10 2.41 -5.41
CA MET A 176 2.67 2.56 -4.00
C MET A 176 2.93 3.95 -3.44
N ILE A 177 4.02 4.61 -3.85
CA ILE A 177 4.28 6.01 -3.47
C ILE A 177 3.19 6.92 -4.07
N GLU A 178 2.86 6.74 -5.33
CA GLU A 178 1.82 7.51 -6.03
C GLU A 178 0.43 7.28 -5.40
N LEU A 179 0.07 6.03 -5.09
CA LEU A 179 -1.15 5.70 -4.36
C LEU A 179 -1.18 6.36 -2.98
N ALA A 180 -0.10 6.27 -2.21
CA ALA A 180 0.01 6.88 -0.89
C ALA A 180 -0.15 8.41 -0.93
N ASP A 181 0.41 9.05 -1.95
CA ASP A 181 0.28 10.50 -2.17
C ASP A 181 -1.13 10.89 -2.57
N PHE A 182 -1.76 10.10 -3.46
CA PHE A 182 -3.15 10.28 -3.85
C PHE A 182 -4.10 10.17 -2.64
N LEU A 183 -3.95 9.11 -1.85
CA LEU A 183 -4.74 8.89 -0.64
C LEU A 183 -4.53 10.01 0.38
N THR A 184 -3.28 10.43 0.60
CA THR A 184 -2.96 11.55 1.50
C THR A 184 -3.63 12.83 1.05
N SER A 185 -3.54 13.15 -0.24
CA SER A 185 -4.09 14.40 -0.79
C SER A 185 -5.60 14.48 -0.62
N GLY A 186 -6.31 13.38 -0.83
CA GLY A 186 -7.75 13.33 -0.62
C GLY A 186 -8.15 13.43 0.86
N LEU A 187 -7.41 12.78 1.77
CA LEU A 187 -7.68 12.91 3.22
C LEU A 187 -7.46 14.35 3.72
N LEU A 188 -6.49 15.08 3.18
CA LEU A 188 -6.22 16.47 3.55
C LEU A 188 -7.20 17.47 2.93
N ALA A 189 -7.95 17.07 1.90
CA ALA A 189 -8.94 17.91 1.21
C ALA A 189 -10.37 17.77 1.80
N ARG A 190 -10.53 17.02 2.90
CA ARG A 190 -11.82 16.78 3.59
C ARG A 190 -12.30 18.00 4.37
#